data_2f42e806cd03bd2e4bfa93a3d3072750
#
_entry.id   2f42e806cd03bd2e4bfa93a3d3072750
#
_cell.length_a   1.000
_cell.length_b   1.000
_cell.length_c   1.000
_cell.angle_alpha   90.00
_cell.angle_beta   90.00
_cell.angle_gamma   90.00
#
_symmetry.space_group_name_H-M   'P 1'
#
loop_
_entity.id
_entity.type
_entity.pdbx_description
1 polymer ?
#
loop_
_entity_poly.entity_id
_entity_poly.type
_entity_poly.pdbx_seq_one_letter_code
_entity_poly.pdbx_strand_id
1 'polypeptide(L)'
;AIVPRHADVAEVVTQCATWTAEHADDIRTWLRTAMHAQHGAMSALRYLPPVLRGMLASHACHTALRFEQSLSREQCDQLVAQWRHTTLPFVCAHHRPSAVCVARVPAAGPTPFPVRWHVLRQLA
;
A
#
# COMPACT_ATOMS: atom_id res chain seq x y z
N ALA A 1 -11.97 -8.05 8.98
CA ALA A 1 -12.11 -9.48 8.68
C ALA A 1 -10.71 -10.09 8.68
N ILE A 2 -10.46 -11.04 9.58
CA ILE A 2 -9.20 -11.78 9.66
C ILE A 2 -9.31 -12.84 8.55
N VAL A 3 -8.46 -12.73 7.52
CA VAL A 3 -8.35 -13.79 6.52
C VAL A 3 -7.73 -15.00 7.22
N PRO A 4 -8.39 -16.16 7.24
CA PRO A 4 -7.81 -17.35 7.85
C PRO A 4 -6.51 -17.72 7.13
N ARG A 5 -5.50 -18.13 7.90
CA ARG A 5 -4.20 -18.55 7.36
C ARG A 5 -4.29 -19.78 6.44
N HIS A 6 -5.43 -20.44 6.42
CA HIS A 6 -5.77 -21.59 5.57
C HIS A 6 -7.19 -21.41 5.07
N ALA A 7 -7.42 -20.39 4.23
CA ALA A 7 -8.71 -20.29 3.54
C ALA A 7 -8.83 -21.50 2.61
N ASP A 8 -9.91 -22.25 2.78
CA ASP A 8 -10.25 -23.32 1.85
C ASP A 8 -10.41 -22.71 0.45
N VAL A 9 -9.66 -23.22 -0.51
CA VAL A 9 -9.70 -22.74 -1.89
C VAL A 9 -11.12 -22.77 -2.45
N ALA A 10 -11.90 -23.80 -2.12
CA ALA A 10 -13.29 -23.92 -2.55
C ALA A 10 -14.16 -22.79 -1.97
N GLU A 11 -13.96 -22.42 -0.71
CA GLU A 11 -14.66 -21.31 -0.08
C GLU A 11 -14.29 -19.97 -0.74
N VAL A 12 -13.00 -19.71 -0.98
CA VAL A 12 -12.53 -18.49 -1.67
C VAL A 12 -13.15 -18.39 -3.06
N VAL A 13 -13.15 -19.48 -3.83
CA VAL A 13 -13.73 -19.51 -5.18
C VAL A 13 -15.23 -19.23 -5.12
N THR A 14 -15.95 -19.83 -4.18
CA THR A 14 -17.39 -19.61 -4.00
C THR A 14 -17.68 -18.15 -3.65
N GLN A 15 -16.97 -17.57 -2.70
CA GLN A 15 -17.13 -16.16 -2.32
C GLN A 15 -16.83 -15.22 -3.50
N CYS A 16 -15.79 -15.51 -4.28
CA CYS A 16 -15.47 -14.73 -5.48
C CYS A 16 -16.59 -14.83 -6.53
N ALA A 17 -17.10 -16.03 -6.79
CA ALA A 17 -18.14 -16.24 -7.78
C ALA A 17 -19.43 -15.52 -7.38
N THR A 18 -19.87 -15.67 -6.13
CA THR A 18 -21.06 -15.00 -5.60
C THR A 18 -20.93 -13.49 -5.70
N TRP A 19 -19.83 -12.94 -5.20
CA TRP A 19 -19.60 -11.49 -5.23
C TRP A 19 -19.56 -10.94 -6.67
N THR A 20 -18.90 -11.67 -7.60
CA THR A 20 -18.81 -11.26 -9.00
C THR A 20 -20.18 -11.28 -9.69
N ALA A 21 -21.02 -12.24 -9.36
CA ALA A 21 -22.39 -12.32 -9.88
C ALA A 21 -23.24 -11.14 -9.39
N GLU A 22 -23.15 -10.82 -8.09
CA GLU A 22 -23.89 -9.70 -7.47
C GLU A 22 -23.47 -8.33 -8.03
N HIS A 23 -22.20 -8.17 -8.44
CA HIS A 23 -21.64 -6.90 -8.92
C HIS A 23 -21.36 -6.88 -10.43
N ALA A 24 -21.96 -7.82 -11.18
CA ALA A 24 -21.67 -8.01 -12.61
C ALA A 24 -21.89 -6.75 -13.45
N ASP A 25 -22.95 -6.00 -13.19
CA ASP A 25 -23.28 -4.80 -13.97
C ASP A 25 -22.32 -3.63 -13.68
N ASP A 26 -21.93 -3.45 -12.43
CA ASP A 26 -20.94 -2.45 -12.02
C ASP A 26 -19.57 -2.77 -12.65
N ILE A 27 -19.17 -4.04 -12.63
CA ILE A 27 -17.93 -4.53 -13.24
C ILE A 27 -17.95 -4.28 -14.75
N ARG A 28 -19.04 -4.62 -15.45
CA ARG A 28 -19.18 -4.38 -16.88
C ARG A 28 -19.11 -2.90 -17.22
N THR A 29 -19.78 -2.07 -16.44
CA THR A 29 -19.76 -0.61 -16.61
C THR A 29 -18.36 -0.07 -16.43
N TRP A 30 -17.66 -0.50 -15.38
CA TRP A 30 -16.28 -0.12 -15.15
C TRP A 30 -15.34 -0.58 -16.28
N LEU A 31 -15.47 -1.82 -16.74
CA LEU A 31 -14.66 -2.34 -17.85
C LEU A 31 -14.84 -1.51 -19.13
N ARG A 32 -16.07 -1.14 -19.47
CA ARG A 32 -16.33 -0.28 -20.64
C ARG A 32 -15.65 1.10 -20.51
N THR A 33 -15.75 1.72 -19.32
CA THR A 33 -15.13 3.03 -19.08
C THR A 33 -13.61 2.95 -18.96
N ALA A 34 -13.08 1.89 -18.36
CA ALA A 34 -11.64 1.67 -18.20
C ALA A 34 -10.91 1.43 -19.54
N MET A 35 -11.58 0.82 -20.51
CA MET A 35 -11.02 0.63 -21.85
C MET A 35 -10.81 1.96 -22.61
N HIS A 36 -11.54 3.01 -22.24
CA HIS A 36 -11.47 4.34 -22.89
C HIS A 36 -10.71 5.38 -22.05
N ALA A 37 -10.42 5.09 -20.79
CA ALA A 37 -9.71 5.99 -19.90
C ALA A 37 -8.53 5.24 -19.28
N GLN A 38 -7.39 5.92 -19.11
CA GLN A 38 -6.25 5.35 -18.36
C GLN A 38 -6.57 5.30 -16.86
N HIS A 39 -7.47 4.40 -16.48
CA HIS A 39 -7.80 4.18 -15.09
C HIS A 39 -6.64 3.43 -14.42
N GLY A 40 -6.00 4.06 -13.45
CA GLY A 40 -4.90 3.44 -12.71
C GLY A 40 -5.33 2.16 -11.98
N ALA A 41 -4.37 1.29 -11.70
CA ALA A 41 -4.59 0.01 -11.00
C ALA A 41 -5.41 0.13 -9.70
N MET A 42 -5.35 1.29 -9.02
CA MET A 42 -6.12 1.55 -7.80
C MET A 42 -7.65 1.56 -8.04
N SER A 43 -8.11 1.98 -9.20
CA SER A 43 -9.54 1.93 -9.52
C SER A 43 -10.04 0.50 -9.69
N ALA A 44 -9.19 -0.41 -10.17
CA ALA A 44 -9.51 -1.82 -10.33
C ALA A 44 -9.72 -2.54 -8.98
N LEU A 45 -9.00 -2.13 -7.92
CA LEU A 45 -9.08 -2.77 -6.61
C LEU A 45 -10.47 -2.71 -5.98
N ARG A 46 -11.28 -1.69 -6.30
CA ARG A 46 -12.65 -1.59 -5.77
C ARG A 46 -13.59 -2.64 -6.38
N TYR A 47 -13.22 -3.19 -7.54
CA TYR A 47 -13.98 -4.23 -8.24
C TYR A 47 -13.43 -5.64 -8.01
N LEU A 48 -12.51 -5.79 -7.05
CA LEU A 48 -12.08 -7.09 -6.57
C LEU A 48 -12.98 -7.58 -5.42
N PRO A 49 -13.32 -8.87 -5.38
CA PRO A 49 -13.98 -9.48 -4.25
C PRO A 49 -13.26 -9.15 -2.92
N PRO A 50 -14.01 -8.89 -1.83
CA PRO A 50 -13.42 -8.53 -0.53
C PRO A 50 -12.40 -9.56 -0.02
N VAL A 51 -12.63 -10.84 -0.25
CA VAL A 51 -11.71 -11.92 0.13
C VAL A 51 -10.36 -11.78 -0.57
N LEU A 52 -10.34 -11.48 -1.87
CA LEU A 52 -9.09 -11.27 -2.62
C LEU A 52 -8.38 -9.99 -2.19
N ARG A 53 -9.12 -8.90 -1.92
CA ARG A 53 -8.52 -7.67 -1.37
C ARG A 53 -7.85 -7.93 -0.02
N GLY A 54 -8.50 -8.70 0.84
CA GLY A 54 -7.93 -9.10 2.13
C GLY A 54 -6.67 -9.95 1.99
N MET A 55 -6.66 -10.91 1.06
CA MET A 55 -5.49 -11.73 0.78
C MET A 55 -4.33 -10.90 0.23
N LEU A 56 -4.58 -10.01 -0.72
CA LEU A 56 -3.57 -9.10 -1.28
C LEU A 56 -3.01 -8.16 -0.22
N ALA A 57 -3.86 -7.57 0.61
CA ALA A 57 -3.44 -6.71 1.70
C ALA A 57 -2.57 -7.46 2.72
N SER A 58 -2.97 -8.69 3.08
CA SER A 58 -2.19 -9.55 3.96
C SER A 58 -0.82 -9.89 3.36
N HIS A 59 -0.78 -10.30 2.10
CA HIS A 59 0.46 -10.61 1.39
C HIS A 59 1.39 -9.39 1.34
N ALA A 60 0.87 -8.22 0.96
CA ALA A 60 1.64 -6.98 0.89
C ALA A 60 2.25 -6.60 2.25
N CYS A 61 1.50 -6.74 3.35
CA CYS A 61 2.03 -6.45 4.68
C CYS A 61 3.04 -7.50 5.18
N HIS A 62 2.89 -8.77 4.76
CA HIS A 62 3.85 -9.83 5.12
C HIS A 62 5.17 -9.71 4.38
N THR A 63 5.16 -9.17 3.16
CA THR A 63 6.37 -8.96 2.32
C THR A 63 6.99 -7.57 2.52
N ALA A 64 6.31 -6.66 3.22
CA ALA A 64 6.84 -5.34 3.51
C ALA A 64 8.04 -5.39 4.45
N LEU A 65 8.93 -4.41 4.31
CA LEU A 65 10.04 -4.19 5.23
C LEU A 65 9.51 -3.96 6.65
N ARG A 66 10.18 -4.58 7.61
CA ARG A 66 9.82 -4.49 9.04
C ARG A 66 10.85 -3.68 9.80
N PHE A 67 10.46 -3.20 10.98
CA PHE A 67 11.40 -2.62 11.94
C PHE A 67 12.55 -3.59 12.21
N GLU A 68 13.73 -3.05 12.51
CA GLU A 68 14.95 -3.81 12.80
C GLU A 68 15.59 -4.53 11.60
N GLN A 69 15.03 -4.46 10.41
CA GLN A 69 15.72 -4.91 9.20
C GLN A 69 16.77 -3.89 8.80
N SER A 70 18.05 -4.31 8.79
CA SER A 70 19.12 -3.49 8.26
C SER A 70 19.00 -3.41 6.74
N LEU A 71 19.04 -2.19 6.20
CA LEU A 71 19.00 -1.92 4.77
C LEU A 71 20.33 -1.34 4.32
N SER A 72 20.80 -1.72 3.15
CA SER A 72 21.89 -1.02 2.50
C SER A 72 21.42 0.37 2.02
N ARG A 73 22.39 1.24 1.72
CA ARG A 73 22.08 2.57 1.19
C ARG A 73 21.30 2.48 -0.12
N GLU A 74 21.70 1.59 -1.00
CA GLU A 74 21.06 1.36 -2.29
C GLU A 74 19.60 0.89 -2.13
N GLN A 75 19.35 0.03 -1.15
CA GLN A 75 17.99 -0.42 -0.81
C GLN A 75 17.13 0.74 -0.27
N CYS A 76 17.71 1.60 0.56
CA CYS A 76 17.02 2.81 1.04
C CYS A 76 16.67 3.76 -0.11
N ASP A 77 17.62 4.00 -1.02
CA ASP A 77 17.41 4.89 -2.17
C ASP A 77 16.33 4.33 -3.11
N GLN A 78 16.33 3.01 -3.36
CA GLN A 78 15.29 2.34 -4.13
C GLN A 78 13.92 2.44 -3.46
N LEU A 79 13.86 2.25 -2.14
CA LEU A 79 12.61 2.36 -1.38
C LEU A 79 12.03 3.77 -1.47
N VAL A 80 12.85 4.80 -1.29
CA VAL A 80 12.43 6.21 -1.40
C VAL A 80 11.97 6.52 -2.83
N ALA A 81 12.67 6.01 -3.84
CA ALA A 81 12.27 6.18 -5.24
C ALA A 81 10.90 5.54 -5.52
N GLN A 82 10.66 4.32 -5.06
CA GLN A 82 9.37 3.64 -5.19
C GLN A 82 8.26 4.35 -4.42
N TRP A 83 8.56 4.85 -3.24
CA TRP A 83 7.60 5.55 -2.39
C TRP A 83 7.02 6.80 -3.05
N ARG A 84 7.82 7.52 -3.85
CA ARG A 84 7.38 8.69 -4.62
C ARG A 84 6.27 8.37 -5.63
N HIS A 85 6.22 7.13 -6.10
CA HIS A 85 5.21 6.66 -7.06
C HIS A 85 3.99 6.02 -6.40
N THR A 86 3.98 5.95 -5.06
CA THR A 86 2.87 5.35 -4.32
C THR A 86 1.74 6.37 -4.15
N THR A 87 0.52 5.98 -4.49
CA THR A 87 -0.67 6.86 -4.40
C THR A 87 -1.01 7.21 -2.95
N LEU A 88 -0.83 6.27 -2.02
CA LEU A 88 -1.13 6.42 -0.60
C LEU A 88 0.11 6.05 0.24
N PRO A 89 1.15 6.91 0.27
CA PRO A 89 2.44 6.56 0.87
C PRO A 89 2.43 6.49 2.41
N PHE A 90 1.39 6.99 3.06
CA PHE A 90 1.34 7.11 4.53
C PHE A 90 0.54 6.02 5.23
N VAL A 91 -0.02 5.08 4.47
CA VAL A 91 -0.82 3.99 5.01
C VAL A 91 -0.40 2.66 4.40
N CYS A 92 -0.49 1.59 5.19
CA CYS A 92 -0.28 0.24 4.67
C CYS A 92 -1.53 -0.28 3.93
N ALA A 93 -1.43 -1.44 3.31
CA ALA A 93 -2.53 -2.07 2.58
C ALA A 93 -3.75 -2.42 3.48
N HIS A 94 -3.61 -2.41 4.80
CA HIS A 94 -4.71 -2.53 5.77
C HIS A 94 -5.21 -1.17 6.27
N HIS A 95 -4.83 -0.06 5.63
CA HIS A 95 -5.19 1.32 6.01
C HIS A 95 -4.67 1.77 7.39
N ARG A 96 -3.64 1.11 7.93
CA ARG A 96 -2.98 1.55 9.15
C ARG A 96 -1.92 2.59 8.82
N PRO A 97 -1.73 3.64 9.62
CA PRO A 97 -0.65 4.61 9.40
C PRO A 97 0.72 3.90 9.37
N SER A 98 1.52 4.18 8.36
CA SER A 98 2.88 3.64 8.18
C SER A 98 3.95 4.72 8.25
N ALA A 99 3.59 5.96 7.97
CA ALA A 99 4.48 7.11 8.05
C ALA A 99 3.67 8.38 8.36
N VAL A 100 4.32 9.34 9.01
CA VAL A 100 3.73 10.65 9.33
C VAL A 100 4.71 11.73 8.92
N CYS A 101 4.23 12.77 8.24
CA CYS A 101 5.03 13.95 7.92
C CYS A 101 5.19 14.79 9.20
N VAL A 102 6.40 14.82 9.75
CA VAL A 102 6.70 15.57 10.98
C VAL A 102 7.17 16.99 10.70
N ALA A 103 7.75 17.27 9.52
CA ALA A 103 8.21 18.60 9.14
C ALA A 103 8.35 18.71 7.62
N ARG A 104 8.25 19.94 7.12
CA ARG A 104 8.57 20.28 5.74
C ARG A 104 9.93 20.97 5.73
N VAL A 105 10.90 20.36 5.05
CA VAL A 105 12.19 21.00 4.80
C VAL A 105 12.09 21.75 3.48
N PRO A 106 12.34 23.09 3.43
CA PRO A 106 12.35 23.84 2.17
C PRO A 106 13.40 23.28 1.22
N ALA A 107 13.06 23.17 -0.06
CA ALA A 107 13.90 22.51 -1.07
C ALA A 107 15.20 23.28 -1.41
N ALA A 108 15.37 24.52 -1.01
CA ALA A 108 16.60 25.29 -1.19
C ALA A 108 16.62 26.52 -0.28
N GLY A 109 17.48 26.49 0.69
CA GLY A 109 18.06 27.63 1.35
C GLY A 109 19.46 27.22 1.78
N PRO A 110 20.47 28.10 1.69
CA PRO A 110 21.86 27.74 1.94
C PRO A 110 22.20 27.71 3.43
N THR A 111 21.36 27.13 4.25
CA THR A 111 21.74 26.84 5.62
C THR A 111 21.50 25.41 5.93
N PRO A 112 22.51 24.55 5.85
CA PRO A 112 22.47 23.31 6.57
C PRO A 112 22.44 23.69 8.06
N PHE A 113 21.25 23.65 8.68
CA PHE A 113 21.23 23.48 10.13
C PHE A 113 21.93 22.15 10.38
N PRO A 114 23.09 22.12 10.99
CA PRO A 114 23.74 20.87 11.30
C PRO A 114 22.81 20.08 12.17
N VAL A 115 22.32 18.94 11.63
CA VAL A 115 21.47 18.04 12.42
C VAL A 115 22.28 17.62 13.64
N ARG A 116 21.87 18.06 14.82
CA ARG A 116 22.55 17.70 16.06
C ARG A 116 22.15 16.29 16.46
N TRP A 117 22.73 15.30 15.79
CA TRP A 117 22.46 13.89 16.01
C TRP A 117 22.61 13.44 17.47
N HIS A 118 23.51 14.11 18.23
CA HIS A 118 23.68 13.85 19.66
C HIS A 118 22.46 14.24 20.51
N VAL A 119 21.69 15.26 20.09
CA VAL A 119 20.46 15.66 20.79
C VAL A 119 19.33 14.66 20.49
N LEU A 120 19.23 14.19 19.24
CA LEU A 120 18.22 13.22 18.86
C LEU A 120 18.42 11.85 19.53
N ARG A 121 19.68 11.45 19.80
CA ARG A 121 20.00 10.23 20.53
C ARG A 121 19.64 10.27 22.03
N GLN A 122 19.43 11.45 22.59
CA GLN A 122 19.01 11.60 24.00
C GLN A 122 17.49 11.56 24.16
N LEU A 123 16.74 11.59 23.04
CA LEU A 123 15.28 11.57 23.01
C LEU A 123 14.71 10.17 22.64
N ALA A 124 15.58 9.21 22.36
CA ALA A 124 15.23 7.81 22.10
C ALA A 124 15.51 6.94 23.33
#